data_b596e74da00d1e4643c3cbad42590ddc
#
_entry.id   b596e74da00d1e4643c3cbad42590ddc
#
_cell.length_a   1.000
_cell.length_b   1.000
_cell.length_c   1.000
_cell.angle_alpha   90.00
_cell.angle_beta   90.00
_cell.angle_gamma   90.00
#
_symmetry.space_group_name_H-M   'P 1'
#
loop_
_entity.id
_entity.type
_entity.pdbx_description
1 polymer ?
#
loop_
_entity_poly.entity_id
_entity_poly.type
_entity_poly.pdbx_seq_one_letter_code
_entity_poly.pdbx_strand_id
1 'polypeptide(L)'
;MQDTSPLIHLFSTQPRTLYDLLDVRALLEGESARLAATLGTQADFVVITRCYEKMLAASENNKEISLIEHAQLDHAFHLAICQASHNQVFGVYAAIIDRSDV
;
A
#
# COMPACT_ATOMS: atom_id res chain seq x y z
N MET A 1 13.10 -5.99 -19.48
CA MET A 1 13.00 -6.93 -18.85
C MET A 1 11.81 -7.14 -18.30
N GLN A 2 11.40 -7.68 -18.24
CA GLN A 2 10.43 -7.92 -17.76
C GLN A 2 10.31 -8.41 -16.72
N ASP A 3 10.10 -8.20 -16.21
CA ASP A 3 9.86 -8.30 -15.10
C ASP A 3 8.70 -8.86 -14.70
N THR A 4 8.54 -10.03 -14.84
CA THR A 4 7.41 -10.68 -14.42
C THR A 4 7.53 -10.90 -12.99
N SER A 5 6.82 -10.18 -12.26
CA SER A 5 6.68 -10.40 -10.85
C SER A 5 6.15 -11.83 -10.64
N PRO A 6 6.72 -12.58 -9.71
CA PRO A 6 6.16 -13.88 -9.34
C PRO A 6 4.69 -13.80 -8.93
N LEU A 7 4.29 -12.70 -8.32
CA LEU A 7 2.90 -12.51 -7.92
C LEU A 7 1.98 -12.39 -9.11
N ILE A 8 2.40 -11.66 -10.15
CA ILE A 8 1.60 -11.54 -11.37
C ILE A 8 1.42 -12.91 -12.02
N HIS A 9 2.48 -13.70 -12.05
CA HIS A 9 2.42 -15.06 -12.59
C HIS A 9 1.39 -15.91 -11.83
N LEU A 10 1.43 -15.85 -10.49
CA LEU A 10 0.48 -16.59 -9.67
C LEU A 10 -0.95 -16.15 -9.93
N PHE A 11 -1.20 -14.85 -10.09
CA PHE A 11 -2.53 -14.34 -10.39
C PHE A 11 -3.06 -14.92 -11.69
N SER A 12 -2.19 -15.09 -12.69
CA SER A 12 -2.58 -15.62 -13.99
C SER A 12 -2.92 -17.10 -13.96
N THR A 13 -2.22 -17.85 -13.12
CA THR A 13 -2.32 -19.32 -13.14
C THR A 13 -3.17 -19.88 -12.01
N GLN A 14 -3.37 -19.12 -10.94
CA GLN A 14 -4.13 -19.58 -9.77
C GLN A 14 -5.06 -18.48 -9.28
N PRO A 15 -6.34 -18.53 -9.64
CA PRO A 15 -7.28 -17.45 -9.29
C PRO A 15 -7.41 -17.18 -7.80
N ARG A 16 -7.19 -18.20 -6.96
CA ARG A 16 -7.26 -17.98 -5.51
C ARG A 16 -6.14 -17.11 -4.96
N THR A 17 -5.07 -16.94 -5.73
CA THR A 17 -3.91 -16.18 -5.26
C THR A 17 -4.27 -14.74 -4.90
N LEU A 18 -5.24 -14.15 -5.59
CA LEU A 18 -5.67 -12.80 -5.25
C LEU A 18 -6.21 -12.72 -3.82
N TYR A 19 -7.07 -13.68 -3.45
CA TYR A 19 -7.62 -13.71 -2.09
C TYR A 19 -6.54 -13.98 -1.05
N ASP A 20 -5.62 -14.88 -1.38
CA ASP A 20 -4.50 -15.17 -0.48
C ASP A 20 -3.63 -13.94 -0.28
N LEU A 21 -3.39 -13.17 -1.34
CA LEU A 21 -2.63 -11.92 -1.24
C LEU A 21 -3.34 -10.91 -0.35
N LEU A 22 -4.66 -10.78 -0.50
CA LEU A 22 -5.43 -9.84 0.33
C LEU A 22 -5.35 -10.21 1.80
N ASP A 23 -5.37 -11.51 2.11
CA ASP A 23 -5.22 -11.96 3.50
C ASP A 23 -3.86 -11.59 4.06
N VAL A 24 -2.79 -11.82 3.28
CA VAL A 24 -1.43 -11.48 3.71
C VAL A 24 -1.29 -9.97 3.87
N ARG A 25 -1.82 -9.20 2.93
CA ARG A 25 -1.77 -7.74 3.00
C ARG A 25 -2.45 -7.22 4.25
N ALA A 26 -3.64 -7.75 4.57
CA ALA A 26 -4.35 -7.33 5.76
C ALA A 26 -3.53 -7.57 7.02
N LEU A 27 -2.89 -8.73 7.10
CA LEU A 27 -2.07 -9.10 8.24
C LEU A 27 -0.84 -8.19 8.37
N LEU A 28 -0.11 -8.00 7.27
CA LEU A 28 1.13 -7.23 7.29
C LEU A 28 0.87 -5.74 7.45
N GLU A 29 -0.16 -5.22 6.80
CA GLU A 29 -0.48 -3.80 6.90
C GLU A 29 -1.06 -3.46 8.27
N GLY A 30 -1.80 -4.37 8.87
CA GLY A 30 -2.27 -4.20 10.24
C GLY A 30 -1.12 -4.13 11.22
N GLU A 31 -0.13 -5.00 11.07
CA GLU A 31 1.05 -4.98 11.92
C GLU A 31 1.89 -3.73 11.68
N SER A 32 2.01 -3.29 10.41
CA SER A 32 2.71 -2.05 10.09
C SER A 32 2.05 -0.86 10.79
N ALA A 33 0.74 -0.81 10.78
CA ALA A 33 0.01 0.28 11.44
C ALA A 33 0.23 0.27 12.95
N ARG A 34 0.23 -0.92 13.55
CA ARG A 34 0.50 -1.06 14.98
C ARG A 34 1.89 -0.55 15.33
N LEU A 35 2.89 -0.93 14.54
CA LEU A 35 4.26 -0.48 14.77
C LEU A 35 4.41 1.01 14.50
N ALA A 36 3.76 1.52 13.44
CA ALA A 36 3.81 2.95 13.14
C ALA A 36 3.25 3.78 14.29
N ALA A 37 2.19 3.31 14.91
CA ALA A 37 1.59 4.01 16.05
C ALA A 37 2.56 4.11 17.23
N THR A 38 3.45 3.14 17.39
CA THR A 38 4.41 3.10 18.49
C THR A 38 5.75 3.75 18.12
N LEU A 39 6.23 3.50 16.90
CA LEU A 39 7.59 3.88 16.50
C LEU A 39 7.63 5.05 15.54
N GLY A 40 6.49 5.47 15.00
CA GLY A 40 6.45 6.57 14.05
C GLY A 40 6.92 7.88 14.67
N THR A 41 7.61 8.67 13.84
CA THR A 41 8.06 9.99 14.26
C THR A 41 7.02 11.04 13.88
N GLN A 42 7.21 12.25 14.37
CA GLN A 42 6.34 13.35 13.99
C GLN A 42 6.37 13.57 12.47
N ALA A 43 7.55 13.47 11.87
CA ALA A 43 7.69 13.61 10.42
C ALA A 43 6.91 12.51 9.69
N ASP A 44 6.93 11.29 10.20
CA ASP A 44 6.18 10.19 9.62
C ASP A 44 4.69 10.48 9.63
N PHE A 45 4.19 10.98 10.76
CA PHE A 45 2.75 11.27 10.90
C PHE A 45 2.31 12.40 9.98
N VAL A 46 3.18 13.37 9.71
CA VAL A 46 2.90 14.43 8.75
C VAL A 46 2.68 13.84 7.35
N VAL A 47 3.56 12.90 6.96
CA VAL A 47 3.44 12.26 5.65
C VAL A 47 2.15 11.44 5.55
N ILE A 48 1.85 10.66 6.57
CA ILE A 48 0.63 9.85 6.59
C ILE A 48 -0.59 10.75 6.50
N THR A 49 -0.62 11.83 7.25
CA THR A 49 -1.74 12.77 7.26
C THR A 49 -1.93 13.39 5.87
N ARG A 50 -0.85 13.78 5.21
CA ARG A 50 -0.94 14.34 3.87
C ARG A 50 -1.50 13.35 2.86
N CYS A 51 -1.08 12.09 2.96
CA CYS A 51 -1.62 11.07 2.08
C CYS A 51 -3.11 10.86 2.31
N TYR A 52 -3.52 10.84 3.57
CA TYR A 52 -4.94 10.74 3.93
C TYR A 52 -5.74 11.92 3.39
N GLU A 53 -5.21 13.14 3.55
CA GLU A 53 -5.90 14.34 3.08
C GLU A 53 -6.10 14.34 1.58
N LYS A 54 -5.13 13.83 0.83
CA LYS A 54 -5.27 13.69 -0.62
C LYS A 54 -6.37 12.72 -0.99
N MET A 55 -6.45 11.60 -0.28
CA MET A 55 -7.52 10.64 -0.51
C MET A 55 -8.89 11.25 -0.19
N LEU A 56 -8.96 11.97 0.91
CA LEU A 56 -10.20 12.61 1.33
C LEU A 56 -10.65 13.67 0.32
N ALA A 57 -9.72 14.50 -0.14
CA ALA A 57 -10.02 15.53 -1.12
C ALA A 57 -10.54 14.94 -2.43
N ALA A 58 -9.93 13.85 -2.88
CA ALA A 58 -10.38 13.17 -4.09
C ALA A 58 -11.81 12.63 -3.94
N SER A 59 -12.15 12.17 -2.74
CA SER A 59 -13.49 11.67 -2.46
C SER A 59 -14.51 12.79 -2.36
N GLU A 60 -14.17 13.87 -1.65
CA GLU A 60 -15.12 14.95 -1.36
C GLU A 60 -15.45 15.80 -2.55
N ASN A 61 -14.50 15.94 -3.47
CA ASN A 61 -14.69 16.84 -4.63
C ASN A 61 -15.53 16.23 -5.73
N ASN A 62 -16.06 15.02 -5.52
CA ASN A 62 -16.85 14.34 -6.54
C ASN A 62 -16.16 14.27 -7.89
N LYS A 63 -14.86 14.36 -7.91
CA LYS A 63 -14.14 14.23 -9.16
C LYS A 63 -14.06 12.77 -9.52
N GLU A 64 -14.44 12.47 -10.75
CA GLU A 64 -14.13 11.18 -11.27
C GLU A 64 -12.65 11.13 -11.44
N ILE A 65 -11.97 10.39 -10.59
CA ILE A 65 -10.56 10.09 -10.80
C ILE A 65 -10.46 8.67 -11.36
N SER A 66 -9.42 8.45 -12.13
CA SER A 66 -9.23 7.14 -12.75
C SER A 66 -8.95 6.09 -11.69
N LEU A 67 -9.17 4.83 -12.08
CA LEU A 67 -8.83 3.70 -11.22
C LEU A 67 -7.35 3.71 -10.86
N ILE A 68 -6.50 4.13 -11.81
CA ILE A 68 -5.06 4.22 -11.58
C ILE A 68 -4.76 5.26 -10.52
N GLU A 69 -5.42 6.41 -10.58
CA GLU A 69 -5.21 7.45 -9.57
C GLU A 69 -5.65 7.01 -8.19
N HIS A 70 -6.79 6.30 -8.10
CA HIS A 70 -7.22 5.72 -6.83
C HIS A 70 -6.16 4.76 -6.28
N ALA A 71 -5.64 3.90 -7.13
CA ALA A 71 -4.62 2.94 -6.71
C ALA A 71 -3.36 3.64 -6.23
N GLN A 72 -2.97 4.72 -6.91
CA GLN A 72 -1.77 5.47 -6.53
C GLN A 72 -1.94 6.15 -5.17
N LEU A 73 -3.10 6.74 -4.92
CA LEU A 73 -3.38 7.38 -3.63
C LEU A 73 -3.40 6.35 -2.51
N ASP A 74 -4.05 5.23 -2.76
CA ASP A 74 -4.13 4.14 -1.78
C ASP A 74 -2.75 3.60 -1.47
N HIS A 75 -1.95 3.33 -2.50
CA HIS A 75 -0.60 2.82 -2.33
C HIS A 75 0.27 3.79 -1.54
N ALA A 76 0.21 5.08 -1.87
CA ALA A 76 1.01 6.09 -1.17
C ALA A 76 0.70 6.13 0.33
N PHE A 77 -0.57 6.01 0.67
CA PHE A 77 -0.99 6.00 2.08
C PHE A 77 -0.44 4.76 2.80
N HIS A 78 -0.63 3.59 2.21
CA HIS A 78 -0.15 2.35 2.84
C HIS A 78 1.37 2.31 2.92
N LEU A 79 2.07 2.81 1.89
CA LEU A 79 3.53 2.89 1.93
C LEU A 79 4.00 3.80 3.06
N ALA A 80 3.33 4.94 3.26
CA ALA A 80 3.69 5.85 4.34
C ALA A 80 3.58 5.17 5.70
N ILE A 81 2.54 4.37 5.90
CA ILE A 81 2.38 3.61 7.15
C ILE A 81 3.47 2.56 7.30
N CYS A 82 3.79 1.84 6.23
CA CYS A 82 4.86 0.85 6.28
C CYS A 82 6.21 1.49 6.62
N GLN A 83 6.49 2.65 6.06
CA GLN A 83 7.73 3.38 6.37
C GLN A 83 7.75 3.87 7.81
N ALA A 84 6.61 4.31 8.33
CA ALA A 84 6.50 4.78 9.69
C ALA A 84 6.65 3.66 10.73
N SER A 85 6.51 2.41 10.29
CA SER A 85 6.74 1.26 11.17
C SER A 85 8.21 1.09 11.51
N HIS A 86 9.10 1.69 10.73
CA HIS A 86 10.55 1.57 10.85
C HIS A 86 11.05 0.13 10.75
N ASN A 87 10.26 -0.71 10.08
CA ASN A 87 10.65 -2.08 9.77
C ASN A 87 11.00 -2.14 8.29
N GLN A 88 12.27 -2.39 7.99
CA GLN A 88 12.73 -2.36 6.60
C GLN A 88 12.06 -3.42 5.72
N VAL A 89 11.68 -4.54 6.31
CA VAL A 89 11.02 -5.59 5.55
C VAL A 89 9.64 -5.13 5.05
N PHE A 90 8.92 -4.37 5.85
CA PHE A 90 7.63 -3.82 5.41
C PHE A 90 7.81 -2.85 4.25
N GLY A 91 8.89 -2.08 4.22
CA GLY A 91 9.18 -1.21 3.08
C GLY A 91 9.44 -1.98 1.81
N VAL A 92 10.19 -3.07 1.90
CA VAL A 92 10.43 -3.96 0.75
C VAL A 92 9.14 -4.63 0.30
N TYR A 93 8.34 -5.10 1.24
CA TYR A 93 7.04 -5.68 0.95
C TYR A 93 6.15 -4.69 0.18
N ALA A 94 6.07 -3.44 0.63
CA ALA A 94 5.25 -2.43 -0.03
C ALA A 94 5.71 -2.18 -1.47
N ALA A 95 7.03 -2.16 -1.70
CA ALA A 95 7.58 -1.96 -3.03
C ALA A 95 7.23 -3.14 -3.96
N ILE A 96 7.26 -4.37 -3.43
CA ILE A 96 6.92 -5.56 -4.21
C ILE A 96 5.43 -5.54 -4.58
N ILE A 97 4.58 -5.19 -3.64
CA ILE A 97 3.14 -5.12 -3.89
C ILE A 97 2.82 -4.05 -4.95
N ASP A 98 3.49 -2.91 -4.89
CA ASP A 98 3.31 -1.87 -5.89
C ASP A 98 3.60 -2.40 -7.30
N ARG A 99 4.68 -3.13 -7.46
CA ARG A 99 5.02 -3.71 -8.75
C ARG A 99 3.98 -4.72 -9.23
N SER A 100 3.36 -5.43 -8.30
CA SER A 100 2.37 -6.44 -8.65
C SER A 100 1.06 -5.84 -9.13
N ASP A 101 0.80 -4.60 -8.75
CA ASP A 101 -0.43 -3.91 -9.11
C ASP A 101 -0.38 -3.28 -10.50
N VAL A 102 0.74 -3.34 -11.16
CA VAL A 102 0.92 -2.69 -12.47
C VAL A 102 0.64 -3.63 -13.64
#